data_cf5001c21e0622e2a7ad5551055466ae
#
_entry.id   cf5001c21e0622e2a7ad5551055466ae
#
_cell.length_a   1.000
_cell.length_b   1.000
_cell.length_c   1.000
_cell.angle_alpha   90.00
_cell.angle_beta   90.00
_cell.angle_gamma   90.00
#
_symmetry.space_group_name_H-M   'P 1'
#
loop_
_entity.id
_entity.type
_entity.pdbx_description
1 polymer ?
#
loop_
_entity_poly.entity_id
_entity_poly.type
_entity_poly.pdbx_seq_one_letter_code
_entity_poly.pdbx_strand_id
1 'polypeptide(L)'
;SQGLYAFDMKGRPAWKKDLGRMDMGAYDAPDYEWGPASSPIIYKDLVIVQVDQQKGSFLIAVNIKNGETVWKTDRDELPSWGTPTIYPGKDRVELVTNGSKFIRGYDPETGKELWRLGGSSKITAPTPVFTGDLIVVASGRRPEMPIFVIRAGASGDITLKEGEASNKSVVWAKQKVGPYMPTPLIYQGNLYILRNQGILSCYDLATGEERYTDRIPHQGSGFSASPVASDGKLYLPSEDGDIFVVKAGPKFELLGKNGVGQLLMSTPAISGGMMFVRAERDLFAIGR
;
A
#
# COMPACT_ATOMS: atom_id res chain seq x y z
N SER A 1 -18.20 -17.88 4.52
CA SER A 1 -17.11 -18.21 3.60
C SER A 1 -16.48 -16.91 3.10
N GLN A 2 -15.18 -16.91 2.97
CA GLN A 2 -14.43 -15.78 2.44
C GLN A 2 -14.45 -15.84 0.91
N GLY A 3 -14.69 -14.69 0.26
CA GLY A 3 -14.80 -14.67 -1.19
C GLY A 3 -15.13 -13.30 -1.76
N LEU A 4 -15.32 -13.25 -3.05
CA LEU A 4 -15.76 -12.07 -3.79
C LEU A 4 -17.27 -12.07 -3.97
N TYR A 5 -17.89 -10.94 -3.77
CA TYR A 5 -19.31 -10.72 -3.97
C TYR A 5 -19.49 -9.47 -4.85
N ALA A 6 -20.17 -9.61 -5.95
CA ALA A 6 -20.51 -8.49 -6.83
C ALA A 6 -21.98 -8.14 -6.71
N PHE A 7 -22.24 -6.84 -6.67
CA PHE A 7 -23.58 -6.27 -6.62
C PHE A 7 -23.75 -5.22 -7.71
N ASP A 8 -24.94 -5.06 -8.23
CA ASP A 8 -25.24 -3.94 -9.11
C ASP A 8 -25.39 -2.63 -8.29
N MET A 9 -25.53 -1.51 -8.99
CA MET A 9 -25.67 -0.18 -8.35
C MET A 9 -26.97 -0.01 -7.55
N LYS A 10 -27.88 -0.99 -7.59
CA LYS A 10 -29.10 -1.05 -6.77
C LYS A 10 -28.96 -2.01 -5.58
N GLY A 11 -27.76 -2.57 -5.36
CA GLY A 11 -27.46 -3.51 -4.28
C GLY A 11 -27.94 -4.94 -4.54
N ARG A 12 -28.34 -5.31 -5.76
CA ARG A 12 -28.78 -6.67 -6.07
C ARG A 12 -27.55 -7.55 -6.37
N PRO A 13 -27.49 -8.79 -5.81
CA PRO A 13 -26.40 -9.71 -6.10
C PRO A 13 -26.28 -10.00 -7.60
N ALA A 14 -25.09 -9.85 -8.14
CA ALA A 14 -24.78 -10.21 -9.54
C ALA A 14 -24.12 -11.59 -9.62
N TRP A 15 -23.05 -11.79 -8.85
CA TRP A 15 -22.37 -13.07 -8.75
C TRP A 15 -21.59 -13.20 -7.43
N LYS A 16 -21.19 -14.42 -7.10
CA LYS A 16 -20.34 -14.78 -5.97
C LYS A 16 -19.24 -15.70 -6.42
N LYS A 17 -18.01 -15.49 -5.92
CA LYS A 17 -16.87 -16.39 -6.07
C LYS A 17 -16.36 -16.80 -4.71
N ASP A 18 -16.46 -18.07 -4.37
CA ASP A 18 -15.85 -18.63 -3.17
C ASP A 18 -14.34 -18.79 -3.40
N LEU A 19 -13.54 -18.26 -2.48
CA LEU A 19 -12.08 -18.35 -2.47
C LEU A 19 -11.57 -19.28 -1.36
N GLY A 20 -12.46 -19.95 -0.65
CA GLY A 20 -12.15 -20.82 0.48
C GLY A 20 -11.91 -20.02 1.77
N ARG A 21 -11.39 -20.70 2.78
CA ARG A 21 -10.93 -20.06 4.02
C ARG A 21 -9.54 -19.48 3.77
N MET A 22 -9.37 -18.18 4.03
CA MET A 22 -8.09 -17.49 3.93
C MET A 22 -7.46 -17.44 5.33
N ASP A 23 -6.50 -18.32 5.55
CA ASP A 23 -5.74 -18.37 6.81
C ASP A 23 -4.62 -17.31 6.77
N MET A 24 -4.97 -16.10 7.23
CA MET A 24 -4.10 -14.93 7.18
C MET A 24 -3.71 -14.49 8.61
N GLY A 25 -3.14 -15.40 9.38
CA GLY A 25 -2.52 -15.13 10.67
C GLY A 25 -1.07 -14.67 10.54
N ALA A 26 -0.50 -14.18 11.63
CA ALA A 26 0.93 -13.95 11.70
C ALA A 26 1.68 -15.28 11.54
N TYR A 27 2.67 -15.34 10.68
CA TYR A 27 3.42 -16.58 10.40
C TYR A 27 4.18 -17.11 11.63
N ASP A 28 4.50 -16.25 12.60
CA ASP A 28 5.16 -16.53 13.86
C ASP A 28 4.17 -16.72 15.03
N ALA A 29 2.87 -16.54 14.78
CA ALA A 29 1.79 -16.76 15.72
C ALA A 29 0.57 -17.33 14.97
N PRO A 30 0.62 -18.61 14.56
CA PRO A 30 -0.39 -19.21 13.67
C PRO A 30 -1.80 -19.24 14.26
N ASP A 31 -1.94 -19.22 15.59
CA ASP A 31 -3.23 -19.14 16.28
C ASP A 31 -3.84 -17.72 16.27
N TYR A 32 -3.10 -16.73 15.78
CA TYR A 32 -3.52 -15.32 15.71
C TYR A 32 -3.99 -14.98 14.30
N GLU A 33 -5.25 -15.25 14.01
CA GLU A 33 -5.83 -14.97 12.68
C GLU A 33 -6.38 -13.55 12.61
N TRP A 34 -5.78 -12.73 11.71
CA TRP A 34 -6.22 -11.34 11.49
C TRP A 34 -7.20 -11.20 10.32
N GLY A 35 -7.29 -12.20 9.47
CA GLY A 35 -8.12 -12.19 8.27
C GLY A 35 -7.54 -11.34 7.11
N PRO A 36 -8.21 -11.37 5.94
CA PRO A 36 -7.77 -10.65 4.75
C PRO A 36 -8.04 -9.14 4.86
N ALA A 37 -7.11 -8.33 4.36
CA ALA A 37 -7.27 -6.87 4.26
C ALA A 37 -6.91 -6.32 2.87
N SER A 38 -6.31 -7.13 1.99
CA SER A 38 -6.06 -6.75 0.61
C SER A 38 -7.37 -6.48 -0.14
N SER A 39 -7.51 -5.31 -0.75
CA SER A 39 -8.69 -4.96 -1.53
C SER A 39 -8.64 -5.57 -2.93
N PRO A 40 -9.78 -5.98 -3.49
CA PRO A 40 -9.85 -6.30 -4.91
C PRO A 40 -9.60 -5.05 -5.76
N ILE A 41 -8.90 -5.21 -6.88
CA ILE A 41 -8.68 -4.13 -7.84
C ILE A 41 -9.26 -4.49 -9.21
N ILE A 42 -9.58 -3.48 -10.01
CA ILE A 42 -10.13 -3.66 -11.35
C ILE A 42 -9.07 -3.29 -12.39
N TYR A 43 -8.89 -4.17 -13.37
CA TYR A 43 -8.10 -3.92 -14.56
C TYR A 43 -8.86 -4.42 -15.80
N LYS A 44 -9.30 -3.52 -16.67
CA LYS A 44 -10.18 -3.84 -17.82
C LYS A 44 -11.42 -4.61 -17.34
N ASP A 45 -11.64 -5.81 -17.89
CA ASP A 45 -12.75 -6.71 -17.52
C ASP A 45 -12.38 -7.70 -16.39
N LEU A 46 -11.28 -7.48 -15.66
CA LEU A 46 -10.79 -8.34 -14.60
C LEU A 46 -10.97 -7.71 -13.22
N VAL A 47 -11.37 -8.51 -12.25
CA VAL A 47 -11.22 -8.24 -10.81
C VAL A 47 -10.08 -9.10 -10.31
N ILE A 48 -9.02 -8.47 -9.78
CA ILE A 48 -7.81 -9.14 -9.33
C ILE A 48 -7.73 -9.06 -7.81
N VAL A 49 -7.42 -10.20 -7.17
CA VAL A 49 -7.26 -10.32 -5.71
C VAL A 49 -5.93 -10.98 -5.39
N GLN A 50 -5.23 -10.39 -4.43
CA GLN A 50 -4.05 -10.99 -3.79
C GLN A 50 -4.50 -11.73 -2.53
N VAL A 51 -4.17 -13.02 -2.45
CA VAL A 51 -4.42 -13.89 -1.29
C VAL A 51 -3.09 -14.48 -0.86
N ASP A 52 -2.39 -13.78 0.02
CA ASP A 52 -1.17 -14.27 0.65
C ASP A 52 -1.51 -14.78 2.03
N GLN A 53 -1.37 -16.08 2.26
CA GLN A 53 -1.83 -16.80 3.44
C GLN A 53 -0.78 -17.78 3.95
N GLN A 54 -1.05 -18.46 5.06
CA GLN A 54 -0.10 -19.41 5.69
C GLN A 54 0.32 -20.53 4.74
N LYS A 55 -0.62 -21.03 3.93
CA LYS A 55 -0.36 -22.12 2.96
C LYS A 55 -1.17 -21.90 1.69
N GLY A 56 -0.51 -22.05 0.54
CA GLY A 56 -1.19 -21.98 -0.75
C GLY A 56 -1.60 -20.55 -1.14
N SER A 57 -0.72 -19.58 -0.98
CA SER A 57 -0.89 -18.20 -1.43
C SER A 57 -1.07 -18.13 -2.94
N PHE A 58 -1.89 -17.18 -3.41
CA PHE A 58 -2.16 -17.02 -4.84
C PHE A 58 -2.59 -15.59 -5.20
N LEU A 59 -2.44 -15.26 -6.47
CA LEU A 59 -3.19 -14.21 -7.17
C LEU A 59 -4.30 -14.86 -7.99
N ILE A 60 -5.44 -14.21 -8.06
CA ILE A 60 -6.54 -14.65 -8.92
C ILE A 60 -7.16 -13.45 -9.66
N ALA A 61 -7.41 -13.63 -10.95
CA ALA A 61 -8.23 -12.71 -11.72
C ALA A 61 -9.52 -13.42 -12.15
N VAL A 62 -10.64 -12.76 -11.92
CA VAL A 62 -11.95 -13.22 -12.35
C VAL A 62 -12.58 -12.21 -13.28
N ASN A 63 -13.43 -12.69 -14.20
CA ASN A 63 -14.18 -11.83 -15.09
C ASN A 63 -15.19 -10.98 -14.29
N ILE A 64 -15.17 -9.67 -14.49
CA ILE A 64 -16.00 -8.71 -13.74
C ILE A 64 -17.50 -8.93 -13.94
N LYS A 65 -17.92 -9.53 -15.06
CA LYS A 65 -19.35 -9.72 -15.41
C LYS A 65 -19.97 -10.93 -14.73
N ASN A 66 -19.19 -12.03 -14.57
CA ASN A 66 -19.73 -13.30 -14.13
C ASN A 66 -18.96 -14.02 -13.02
N GLY A 67 -17.79 -13.48 -12.59
CA GLY A 67 -16.95 -14.06 -11.54
C GLY A 67 -16.20 -15.34 -11.94
N GLU A 68 -16.19 -15.71 -13.22
CA GLU A 68 -15.41 -16.85 -13.70
C GLU A 68 -13.92 -16.57 -13.63
N THR A 69 -13.14 -17.57 -13.22
CA THR A 69 -11.68 -17.45 -13.16
C THR A 69 -11.10 -17.32 -14.57
N VAL A 70 -10.36 -16.24 -14.81
CA VAL A 70 -9.60 -16.02 -16.04
C VAL A 70 -8.20 -16.58 -15.91
N TRP A 71 -7.51 -16.27 -14.81
CA TRP A 71 -6.23 -16.88 -14.46
C TRP A 71 -6.06 -16.96 -12.93
N LYS A 72 -5.21 -17.88 -12.51
CA LYS A 72 -4.76 -18.02 -11.12
C LYS A 72 -3.26 -18.33 -11.13
N THR A 73 -2.50 -17.64 -10.29
CA THR A 73 -1.06 -17.83 -10.15
C THR A 73 -0.75 -18.17 -8.70
N ASP A 74 -0.22 -19.35 -8.47
CA ASP A 74 0.23 -19.77 -7.14
C ASP A 74 1.48 -18.98 -6.76
N ARG A 75 1.58 -18.65 -5.48
CA ARG A 75 2.67 -17.85 -4.89
C ARG A 75 3.29 -18.58 -3.71
N ASP A 76 4.59 -18.47 -3.58
CA ASP A 76 5.34 -18.94 -2.42
C ASP A 76 5.46 -17.86 -1.32
N GLU A 77 4.37 -17.10 -1.10
CA GLU A 77 4.34 -16.01 -0.10
C GLU A 77 3.86 -16.49 1.27
N LEU A 78 4.28 -15.74 2.29
CA LEU A 78 3.69 -15.71 3.61
C LEU A 78 2.58 -14.66 3.68
N PRO A 79 1.73 -14.67 4.73
CA PRO A 79 0.66 -13.70 4.84
C PRO A 79 1.13 -12.25 4.64
N SER A 80 0.40 -11.53 3.79
CA SER A 80 0.58 -10.12 3.51
C SER A 80 -0.78 -9.44 3.29
N TRP A 81 -0.86 -8.14 3.55
CA TRP A 81 -2.13 -7.40 3.59
C TRP A 81 -2.17 -6.21 2.62
N GLY A 82 -1.09 -5.98 1.89
CA GLY A 82 -1.01 -4.90 0.89
C GLY A 82 -1.98 -5.14 -0.27
N THR A 83 -2.68 -4.09 -0.70
CA THR A 83 -3.47 -4.12 -1.93
C THR A 83 -2.53 -4.02 -3.13
N PRO A 84 -2.67 -4.86 -4.16
CA PRO A 84 -1.86 -4.74 -5.37
C PRO A 84 -2.18 -3.45 -6.13
N THR A 85 -1.24 -2.99 -6.96
CA THR A 85 -1.39 -1.77 -7.77
C THR A 85 -1.13 -2.07 -9.23
N ILE A 86 -1.96 -1.51 -10.12
CA ILE A 86 -1.69 -1.51 -11.57
C ILE A 86 -0.82 -0.31 -11.90
N TYR A 87 0.40 -0.56 -12.34
CA TYR A 87 1.27 0.43 -12.94
C TYR A 87 0.99 0.51 -14.45
N PRO A 88 0.50 1.66 -14.97
CA PRO A 88 0.13 1.81 -16.37
C PRO A 88 1.36 2.22 -17.23
N GLY A 89 2.39 1.38 -17.21
CA GLY A 89 3.62 1.64 -17.94
C GLY A 89 3.42 1.87 -19.44
N LYS A 90 4.24 2.72 -20.02
CA LYS A 90 4.16 3.10 -21.44
C LYS A 90 4.43 1.89 -22.35
N ASP A 91 5.43 1.09 -22.01
CA ASP A 91 5.85 -0.07 -22.80
C ASP A 91 5.19 -1.38 -22.31
N ARG A 92 4.83 -1.42 -21.03
CA ARG A 92 4.23 -2.58 -20.38
C ARG A 92 3.44 -2.18 -19.14
N VAL A 93 2.21 -2.67 -19.04
CA VAL A 93 1.43 -2.58 -17.80
C VAL A 93 1.91 -3.64 -16.83
N GLU A 94 2.02 -3.31 -15.56
CA GLU A 94 2.46 -4.23 -14.52
C GLU A 94 1.48 -4.24 -13.34
N LEU A 95 1.17 -5.43 -12.84
CA LEU A 95 0.50 -5.64 -11.57
C LEU A 95 1.58 -5.80 -10.51
N VAL A 96 1.72 -4.83 -9.60
CA VAL A 96 2.75 -4.82 -8.57
C VAL A 96 2.16 -5.23 -7.23
N THR A 97 2.78 -6.20 -6.58
CA THR A 97 2.38 -6.73 -5.27
C THR A 97 3.46 -6.50 -4.23
N ASN A 98 3.05 -6.20 -3.00
CA ASN A 98 3.93 -6.14 -1.84
C ASN A 98 3.72 -7.41 -1.00
N GLY A 99 4.65 -8.36 -1.12
CA GLY A 99 4.61 -9.64 -0.41
C GLY A 99 5.67 -9.73 0.69
N SER A 100 5.47 -10.66 1.63
CA SER A 100 6.35 -10.82 2.80
C SER A 100 7.70 -11.45 2.47
N LYS A 101 7.81 -12.21 1.38
CA LYS A 101 9.10 -12.73 0.88
C LYS A 101 9.64 -11.87 -0.24
N PHE A 102 8.76 -11.52 -1.20
CA PHE A 102 9.17 -10.77 -2.38
C PHE A 102 8.13 -9.70 -2.74
N ILE A 103 8.61 -8.56 -3.15
CA ILE A 103 7.87 -7.64 -4.00
C ILE A 103 7.92 -8.21 -5.42
N ARG A 104 6.78 -8.25 -6.13
CA ARG A 104 6.73 -8.82 -7.47
C ARG A 104 5.93 -7.97 -8.44
N GLY A 105 6.38 -7.94 -9.69
CA GLY A 105 5.61 -7.45 -10.82
C GLY A 105 5.10 -8.61 -11.66
N TYR A 106 3.83 -8.51 -12.09
CA TYR A 106 3.17 -9.51 -12.94
C TYR A 106 2.55 -8.83 -14.16
N ASP A 107 2.36 -9.62 -15.19
CA ASP A 107 1.48 -9.28 -16.31
C ASP A 107 0.02 -9.38 -15.81
N PRO A 108 -0.76 -8.30 -15.80
CA PRO A 108 -2.13 -8.31 -15.25
C PRO A 108 -3.12 -9.11 -16.11
N GLU A 109 -2.81 -9.38 -17.38
CA GLU A 109 -3.70 -10.14 -18.27
C GLU A 109 -3.53 -11.66 -18.12
N THR A 110 -2.32 -12.09 -17.75
CA THR A 110 -1.98 -13.52 -17.71
C THR A 110 -1.61 -14.03 -16.33
N GLY A 111 -1.32 -13.15 -15.38
CA GLY A 111 -0.79 -13.49 -14.06
C GLY A 111 0.66 -13.99 -14.08
N LYS A 112 1.37 -13.89 -15.22
CA LYS A 112 2.78 -14.30 -15.33
C LYS A 112 3.68 -13.36 -14.56
N GLU A 113 4.56 -13.90 -13.70
CA GLU A 113 5.58 -13.13 -13.02
C GLU A 113 6.59 -12.56 -14.01
N LEU A 114 6.86 -11.26 -13.92
CA LEU A 114 7.79 -10.51 -14.76
C LEU A 114 9.11 -10.27 -14.06
N TRP A 115 9.04 -9.93 -12.76
CA TRP A 115 10.20 -9.68 -11.91
C TRP A 115 9.87 -9.90 -10.45
N ARG A 116 10.92 -10.06 -9.63
CA ARG A 116 10.86 -10.12 -8.17
C ARG A 116 12.00 -9.37 -7.52
N LEU A 117 11.77 -8.89 -6.30
CA LEU A 117 12.73 -8.20 -5.44
C LEU A 117 12.62 -8.74 -4.03
N GLY A 118 13.66 -9.37 -3.52
CA GLY A 118 13.77 -9.81 -2.14
C GLY A 118 14.11 -8.68 -1.17
N GLY A 119 14.07 -8.97 0.14
CA GLY A 119 14.39 -8.01 1.21
C GLY A 119 13.21 -7.21 1.75
N SER A 120 11.98 -7.61 1.43
CA SER A 120 10.78 -7.07 2.08
C SER A 120 10.74 -7.46 3.56
N SER A 121 9.99 -6.72 4.37
CA SER A 121 9.73 -7.14 5.75
C SER A 121 8.64 -8.21 5.77
N LYS A 122 8.61 -8.99 6.84
CA LYS A 122 7.49 -9.86 7.14
C LYS A 122 6.26 -9.03 7.50
N ILE A 123 5.05 -9.51 7.16
CA ILE A 123 3.79 -8.81 7.48
C ILE A 123 3.74 -7.44 6.78
N THR A 124 3.64 -7.43 5.46
CA THR A 124 3.54 -6.22 4.65
C THR A 124 2.08 -5.74 4.56
N ALA A 125 1.85 -4.46 4.79
CA ALA A 125 0.54 -3.83 4.68
C ALA A 125 0.50 -2.67 3.66
N PRO A 126 1.57 -1.86 3.50
CA PRO A 126 1.52 -0.74 2.56
C PRO A 126 1.31 -1.16 1.11
N THR A 127 0.50 -0.40 0.41
CA THR A 127 0.24 -0.56 -1.04
C THR A 127 1.41 0.01 -1.86
N PRO A 128 1.85 -0.64 -2.95
CA PRO A 128 2.78 -0.03 -3.90
C PRO A 128 2.21 1.25 -4.51
N VAL A 129 3.02 2.29 -4.64
CA VAL A 129 2.62 3.56 -5.28
C VAL A 129 3.58 3.90 -6.40
N PHE A 130 3.18 4.75 -7.34
CA PHE A 130 4.01 5.09 -8.50
C PHE A 130 3.84 6.52 -8.97
N THR A 131 4.84 7.02 -9.68
CA THR A 131 4.78 8.25 -10.48
C THR A 131 5.82 8.19 -11.60
N GLY A 132 5.45 8.65 -12.80
CA GLY A 132 6.33 8.53 -13.97
C GLY A 132 6.75 7.07 -14.20
N ASP A 133 8.04 6.81 -14.26
CA ASP A 133 8.65 5.47 -14.40
C ASP A 133 9.14 4.87 -13.07
N LEU A 134 8.78 5.46 -11.95
CA LEU A 134 9.20 5.01 -10.62
C LEU A 134 8.05 4.37 -9.86
N ILE A 135 8.31 3.17 -9.33
CA ILE A 135 7.43 2.41 -8.45
C ILE A 135 8.06 2.40 -7.06
N VAL A 136 7.31 2.81 -6.05
CA VAL A 136 7.76 2.81 -4.65
C VAL A 136 7.04 1.72 -3.89
N VAL A 137 7.81 0.87 -3.23
CA VAL A 137 7.28 -0.16 -2.33
C VAL A 137 8.02 -0.07 -1.00
N ALA A 138 7.26 -0.09 0.08
CA ALA A 138 7.82 -0.04 1.42
C ALA A 138 7.10 -1.00 2.35
N SER A 139 7.78 -1.39 3.42
CA SER A 139 7.20 -2.21 4.49
C SER A 139 7.93 -1.91 5.80
N GLY A 140 7.28 -2.14 6.94
CA GLY A 140 7.76 -1.59 8.19
C GLY A 140 7.80 -2.53 9.38
N ARG A 141 7.66 -3.83 9.20
CA ARG A 141 7.87 -4.81 10.29
C ARG A 141 9.35 -4.97 10.56
N ARG A 142 9.75 -4.76 11.81
CA ARG A 142 11.15 -4.97 12.24
C ARG A 142 11.60 -6.43 12.01
N PRO A 143 12.87 -6.66 11.73
CA PRO A 143 13.99 -5.69 11.72
C PRO A 143 14.23 -4.96 10.38
N GLU A 144 13.69 -5.41 9.25
CA GLU A 144 14.06 -4.98 7.89
C GLU A 144 13.58 -3.54 7.60
N MET A 145 12.30 -3.26 7.67
CA MET A 145 11.66 -1.97 7.42
C MET A 145 12.18 -1.22 6.18
N PRO A 146 12.16 -1.84 4.99
CA PRO A 146 12.75 -1.24 3.78
C PRO A 146 11.86 -0.22 3.10
N ILE A 147 12.51 0.63 2.29
CA ILE A 147 11.91 1.39 1.20
C ILE A 147 12.70 1.04 -0.06
N PHE A 148 12.00 0.71 -1.15
CA PHE A 148 12.57 0.51 -2.47
C PHE A 148 11.93 1.45 -3.47
N VAL A 149 12.75 2.12 -4.27
CA VAL A 149 12.31 2.85 -5.47
C VAL A 149 12.84 2.09 -6.68
N ILE A 150 11.91 1.56 -7.46
CA ILE A 150 12.16 0.61 -8.55
C ILE A 150 11.83 1.31 -9.86
N ARG A 151 12.68 1.16 -10.86
CA ARG A 151 12.40 1.57 -12.23
C ARG A 151 11.43 0.57 -12.86
N ALA A 152 10.36 1.06 -13.42
CA ALA A 152 9.39 0.23 -14.15
C ALA A 152 10.05 -0.46 -15.36
N GLY A 153 9.48 -1.57 -15.79
CA GLY A 153 10.05 -2.36 -16.87
C GLY A 153 11.14 -3.34 -16.44
N ALA A 154 11.34 -3.54 -15.14
CA ALA A 154 12.25 -4.53 -14.60
C ALA A 154 11.94 -5.96 -15.08
N SER A 155 12.92 -6.86 -15.09
CA SER A 155 12.76 -8.25 -15.53
C SER A 155 13.64 -9.20 -14.71
N GLY A 156 13.11 -10.38 -14.38
CA GLY A 156 13.79 -11.41 -13.62
C GLY A 156 13.99 -11.08 -12.15
N ASP A 157 14.99 -11.63 -11.51
CA ASP A 157 15.31 -11.35 -10.12
C ASP A 157 16.18 -10.08 -10.04
N ILE A 158 15.65 -9.04 -9.39
CA ILE A 158 16.30 -7.74 -9.23
C ILE A 158 16.74 -7.49 -7.78
N THR A 159 16.81 -8.55 -6.99
CA THR A 159 17.22 -8.47 -5.58
C THR A 159 18.62 -7.84 -5.46
N LEU A 160 18.73 -6.89 -4.52
CA LEU A 160 20.00 -6.26 -4.20
C LEU A 160 20.93 -7.26 -3.51
N LYS A 161 22.21 -7.23 -3.84
CA LYS A 161 23.21 -7.98 -3.10
C LYS A 161 23.47 -7.35 -1.74
N GLU A 162 24.08 -8.10 -0.85
CA GLU A 162 24.43 -7.59 0.47
C GLU A 162 25.31 -6.33 0.36
N GLY A 163 24.91 -5.28 1.08
CA GLY A 163 25.57 -3.98 1.06
C GLY A 163 25.21 -3.05 -0.10
N GLU A 164 24.47 -3.52 -1.10
CA GLU A 164 24.01 -2.66 -2.20
C GLU A 164 22.75 -1.88 -1.79
N ALA A 165 22.68 -0.60 -2.22
CA ALA A 165 21.49 0.25 -2.07
C ALA A 165 20.84 0.59 -3.42
N SER A 166 21.39 0.13 -4.54
CA SER A 166 20.88 0.33 -5.89
C SER A 166 21.46 -0.69 -6.88
N ASN A 167 20.75 -0.87 -8.00
CA ASN A 167 21.24 -1.61 -9.17
C ASN A 167 20.58 -1.03 -10.44
N LYS A 168 20.66 -1.72 -11.59
CA LYS A 168 20.03 -1.22 -12.84
C LYS A 168 18.50 -1.02 -12.74
N SER A 169 17.82 -1.77 -11.88
CA SER A 169 16.37 -1.75 -11.73
C SER A 169 15.91 -1.08 -10.43
N VAL A 170 16.69 -1.16 -9.35
CA VAL A 170 16.43 -0.47 -8.09
C VAL A 170 17.20 0.85 -8.11
N VAL A 171 16.49 1.98 -8.19
CA VAL A 171 17.10 3.32 -8.24
C VAL A 171 17.80 3.63 -6.93
N TRP A 172 17.12 3.40 -5.82
CA TRP A 172 17.69 3.44 -4.47
C TRP A 172 16.84 2.62 -3.48
N ALA A 173 17.48 2.22 -2.42
CA ALA A 173 16.83 1.54 -1.30
C ALA A 173 17.34 2.07 0.03
N LYS A 174 16.47 2.07 1.03
CA LYS A 174 16.82 2.36 2.43
C LYS A 174 16.27 1.28 3.35
N GLN A 175 16.99 0.99 4.41
CA GLN A 175 16.61 0.02 5.42
C GLN A 175 16.24 0.71 6.75
N LYS A 176 15.38 0.07 7.56
CA LYS A 176 15.00 0.47 8.92
C LYS A 176 14.21 1.79 9.02
N VAL A 177 13.63 2.26 7.92
CA VAL A 177 12.89 3.53 7.82
C VAL A 177 11.49 3.41 7.22
N GLY A 178 11.11 2.24 6.74
CA GLY A 178 9.81 2.00 6.12
C GLY A 178 8.62 2.05 7.10
N PRO A 179 7.41 2.31 6.61
CA PRO A 179 6.19 2.40 7.40
C PRO A 179 5.57 1.01 7.60
N TYR A 180 4.94 0.77 8.75
CA TYR A 180 4.28 -0.53 9.02
C TYR A 180 2.89 -0.62 8.39
N MET A 181 2.00 0.34 8.66
CA MET A 181 0.63 0.37 8.15
C MET A 181 0.43 1.42 7.05
N PRO A 182 0.85 2.70 7.25
CA PRO A 182 0.57 3.74 6.27
C PRO A 182 1.26 3.48 4.93
N THR A 183 0.53 3.64 3.84
CA THR A 183 1.10 3.63 2.49
C THR A 183 1.96 4.88 2.27
N PRO A 184 3.14 4.77 1.62
CA PRO A 184 3.94 5.92 1.21
C PRO A 184 3.16 6.90 0.34
N LEU A 185 3.46 8.20 0.46
CA LEU A 185 2.84 9.24 -0.35
C LEU A 185 3.88 9.91 -1.25
N ILE A 186 3.63 9.91 -2.56
CA ILE A 186 4.42 10.66 -3.53
C ILE A 186 3.69 11.97 -3.84
N TYR A 187 4.34 13.11 -3.63
CA TYR A 187 3.75 14.40 -3.94
C TYR A 187 4.83 15.45 -4.26
N GLN A 188 4.70 16.16 -5.38
CA GLN A 188 5.60 17.23 -5.83
C GLN A 188 7.09 16.83 -5.80
N GLY A 189 7.41 15.66 -6.36
CA GLY A 189 8.79 15.15 -6.46
C GLY A 189 9.39 14.64 -5.15
N ASN A 190 8.63 14.63 -4.07
CA ASN A 190 9.05 14.09 -2.77
C ASN A 190 8.32 12.80 -2.44
N LEU A 191 9.00 11.93 -1.68
CA LEU A 191 8.45 10.74 -1.06
C LEU A 191 8.29 10.98 0.44
N TYR A 192 7.06 10.88 0.94
CA TYR A 192 6.74 11.02 2.36
C TYR A 192 6.46 9.66 2.96
N ILE A 193 7.11 9.37 4.08
CA ILE A 193 6.97 8.13 4.85
C ILE A 193 6.48 8.49 6.25
N LEU A 194 5.25 8.13 6.54
CA LEU A 194 4.65 8.25 7.87
C LEU A 194 4.77 6.92 8.60
N ARG A 195 5.57 6.86 9.65
CA ARG A 195 5.66 5.67 10.49
C ARG A 195 4.59 5.68 11.58
N ASN A 196 4.16 4.50 12.01
CA ASN A 196 3.08 4.35 13.00
C ASN A 196 3.30 5.14 14.30
N GLN A 197 4.57 5.39 14.67
CA GLN A 197 4.93 6.15 15.86
C GLN A 197 4.90 7.69 15.65
N GLY A 198 4.31 8.16 14.54
CA GLY A 198 4.22 9.57 14.23
C GLY A 198 5.54 10.22 13.78
N ILE A 199 6.44 9.45 13.22
CA ILE A 199 7.64 9.98 12.57
C ILE A 199 7.33 10.18 11.10
N LEU A 200 7.43 11.41 10.60
CA LEU A 200 7.31 11.77 9.20
C LEU A 200 8.69 12.04 8.61
N SER A 201 9.07 11.25 7.62
CA SER A 201 10.29 11.46 6.85
C SER A 201 9.93 11.91 5.44
N CYS A 202 10.73 12.83 4.88
CA CYS A 202 10.63 13.30 3.50
C CYS A 202 11.95 13.02 2.78
N TYR A 203 11.85 12.40 1.61
CA TYR A 203 12.98 12.11 0.75
C TYR A 203 12.76 12.74 -0.63
N ASP A 204 13.84 13.17 -1.26
CA ASP A 204 13.83 13.40 -2.70
C ASP A 204 13.53 12.07 -3.40
N LEU A 205 12.48 12.03 -4.22
CA LEU A 205 12.04 10.77 -4.83
C LEU A 205 13.08 10.20 -5.81
N ALA A 206 13.77 11.05 -6.56
CA ALA A 206 14.70 10.62 -7.60
C ALA A 206 16.02 10.10 -7.02
N THR A 207 16.50 10.71 -5.93
CA THR A 207 17.84 10.45 -5.38
C THR A 207 17.83 9.66 -4.08
N GLY A 208 16.70 9.66 -3.34
CA GLY A 208 16.60 9.10 -2.00
C GLY A 208 17.27 9.98 -0.92
N GLU A 209 17.70 11.21 -1.26
CA GLU A 209 18.27 12.14 -0.28
C GLU A 209 17.21 12.51 0.75
N GLU A 210 17.54 12.38 2.03
CA GLU A 210 16.65 12.77 3.13
C GLU A 210 16.60 14.30 3.23
N ARG A 211 15.39 14.84 3.12
CA ARG A 211 15.13 16.27 3.27
C ARG A 211 14.91 16.64 4.73
N TYR A 212 14.10 15.83 5.43
CA TYR A 212 13.88 15.93 6.88
C TYR A 212 13.31 14.62 7.44
N THR A 213 13.45 14.46 8.75
CA THR A 213 12.78 13.46 9.57
C THR A 213 12.37 14.12 10.88
N ASP A 214 11.06 14.27 11.10
CA ASP A 214 10.48 14.97 12.24
C ASP A 214 9.37 14.17 12.90
N ARG A 215 9.07 14.50 14.16
CA ARG A 215 7.99 13.90 14.94
C ARG A 215 6.73 14.75 14.90
N ILE A 216 5.61 14.14 14.52
CA ILE A 216 4.28 14.74 14.66
C ILE A 216 3.91 14.75 16.15
N PRO A 217 3.47 15.89 16.71
CA PRO A 217 3.16 16.04 18.15
C PRO A 217 1.77 15.45 18.48
N HIS A 218 1.60 14.12 18.34
CA HIS A 218 0.37 13.40 18.66
C HIS A 218 0.30 13.01 20.15
N GLN A 219 -0.88 12.54 20.62
CA GLN A 219 -1.12 12.28 22.03
C GLN A 219 -0.70 10.87 22.52
N GLY A 220 -0.15 10.05 21.63
CA GLY A 220 0.42 8.74 22.00
C GLY A 220 -0.20 7.54 21.29
N SER A 221 -1.37 7.68 20.67
CA SER A 221 -1.89 6.67 19.73
C SER A 221 -1.07 6.65 18.46
N GLY A 222 -1.31 5.67 17.59
CA GLY A 222 -0.54 5.46 16.38
C GLY A 222 -1.08 6.23 15.16
N PHE A 223 -0.46 5.92 14.02
CA PHE A 223 -0.92 6.28 12.68
C PHE A 223 -1.09 5.01 11.86
N SER A 224 -2.33 4.57 11.66
CA SER A 224 -2.68 3.44 10.79
C SER A 224 -3.18 3.90 9.43
N ALA A 225 -3.87 5.04 9.37
CA ALA A 225 -4.31 5.66 8.13
C ALA A 225 -3.13 6.17 7.29
N SER A 226 -3.24 6.04 5.98
CA SER A 226 -2.25 6.60 5.06
C SER A 226 -2.40 8.12 4.93
N PRO A 227 -1.30 8.87 4.77
CA PRO A 227 -1.34 10.29 4.48
C PRO A 227 -1.95 10.54 3.09
N VAL A 228 -2.63 11.69 2.92
CA VAL A 228 -3.07 12.18 1.63
C VAL A 228 -2.55 13.60 1.40
N ALA A 229 -2.45 14.03 0.13
CA ALA A 229 -1.99 15.36 -0.21
C ALA A 229 -2.97 16.10 -1.13
N SER A 230 -3.13 17.38 -0.89
CA SER A 230 -3.86 18.30 -1.75
C SER A 230 -3.40 19.74 -1.48
N ASP A 231 -3.39 20.56 -2.53
CA ASP A 231 -3.15 22.01 -2.44
C ASP A 231 -1.90 22.38 -1.61
N GLY A 232 -0.78 21.68 -1.89
CA GLY A 232 0.50 21.93 -1.22
C GLY A 232 0.56 21.50 0.25
N LYS A 233 -0.39 20.69 0.70
CA LYS A 233 -0.49 20.22 2.10
C LYS A 233 -0.59 18.70 2.16
N LEU A 234 -0.07 18.15 3.25
CA LEU A 234 -0.22 16.75 3.65
C LEU A 234 -1.23 16.70 4.81
N TYR A 235 -2.12 15.73 4.77
CA TYR A 235 -3.09 15.47 5.83
C TYR A 235 -2.80 14.09 6.43
N LEU A 236 -2.51 14.07 7.72
CA LEU A 236 -2.00 12.92 8.47
C LEU A 236 -2.99 12.55 9.58
N PRO A 237 -3.93 11.62 9.37
CA PRO A 237 -4.86 11.20 10.40
C PRO A 237 -4.17 10.35 11.46
N SER A 238 -4.35 10.69 12.73
CA SER A 238 -3.90 9.88 13.87
C SER A 238 -5.05 9.11 14.51
N GLU A 239 -4.75 8.02 15.16
CA GLU A 239 -5.73 7.23 15.92
C GLU A 239 -6.33 8.00 17.11
N ASP A 240 -5.69 9.08 17.55
CA ASP A 240 -6.23 10.02 18.55
C ASP A 240 -7.47 10.79 18.05
N GLY A 241 -7.81 10.69 16.76
CA GLY A 241 -8.92 11.45 16.16
C GLY A 241 -8.52 12.81 15.62
N ASP A 242 -7.23 13.08 15.53
CA ASP A 242 -6.68 14.33 15.00
C ASP A 242 -6.18 14.16 13.56
N ILE A 243 -6.37 15.17 12.74
CA ILE A 243 -5.77 15.29 11.41
C ILE A 243 -4.71 16.40 11.49
N PHE A 244 -3.45 16.01 11.41
CA PHE A 244 -2.34 16.96 11.34
C PHE A 244 -2.18 17.45 9.91
N VAL A 245 -1.98 18.76 9.73
CA VAL A 245 -1.77 19.40 8.43
C VAL A 245 -0.34 19.88 8.37
N VAL A 246 0.44 19.31 7.47
CA VAL A 246 1.85 19.64 7.25
C VAL A 246 2.00 20.25 5.85
N LYS A 247 2.80 21.30 5.72
CA LYS A 247 3.14 21.85 4.42
C LYS A 247 3.96 20.85 3.61
N ALA A 248 3.56 20.61 2.37
CA ALA A 248 4.35 19.79 1.48
C ALA A 248 5.63 20.55 1.05
N GLY A 249 6.75 19.83 0.92
CA GLY A 249 8.02 20.42 0.50
C GLY A 249 9.21 19.85 1.28
N PRO A 250 10.42 20.41 1.03
CA PRO A 250 11.67 19.86 1.54
C PRO A 250 11.97 20.25 3.00
N LYS A 251 11.08 20.99 3.68
CA LYS A 251 11.24 21.38 5.09
C LYS A 251 9.97 21.04 5.86
N PHE A 252 10.13 20.51 7.07
CA PHE A 252 9.00 20.23 7.94
C PHE A 252 8.39 21.56 8.45
N GLU A 253 7.08 21.72 8.25
CA GLU A 253 6.30 22.84 8.77
C GLU A 253 4.90 22.34 9.12
N LEU A 254 4.60 22.24 10.41
CA LEU A 254 3.27 21.90 10.91
C LEU A 254 2.37 23.14 10.80
N LEU A 255 1.35 23.09 9.95
CA LEU A 255 0.42 24.20 9.71
C LEU A 255 -0.73 24.22 10.73
N GLY A 256 -1.10 23.04 11.25
CA GLY A 256 -2.19 22.94 12.22
C GLY A 256 -2.62 21.52 12.50
N LYS A 257 -3.62 21.42 13.36
CA LYS A 257 -4.24 20.18 13.79
C LYS A 257 -5.75 20.38 13.93
N ASN A 258 -6.55 19.46 13.42
CA ASN A 258 -8.01 19.48 13.50
C ASN A 258 -8.52 18.14 14.02
N GLY A 259 -9.26 18.15 15.12
CA GLY A 259 -9.81 16.95 15.72
C GLY A 259 -11.24 16.69 15.25
N VAL A 260 -11.60 15.43 15.07
CA VAL A 260 -12.98 14.98 14.84
C VAL A 260 -13.59 14.30 16.07
N GLY A 261 -12.81 14.12 17.13
CA GLY A 261 -13.27 13.55 18.40
C GLY A 261 -13.58 12.06 18.36
N GLN A 262 -13.11 11.34 17.37
CA GLN A 262 -13.32 9.90 17.19
C GLN A 262 -12.08 9.26 16.58
N LEU A 263 -11.85 7.97 16.86
CA LEU A 263 -10.77 7.18 16.30
C LEU A 263 -10.74 7.25 14.76
N LEU A 264 -9.55 7.52 14.20
CA LEU A 264 -9.30 7.56 12.75
C LEU A 264 -8.30 6.46 12.35
N MET A 265 -8.79 5.47 11.61
CA MET A 265 -7.97 4.40 11.05
C MET A 265 -8.05 4.33 9.52
N SER A 266 -8.96 5.10 8.91
CA SER A 266 -9.18 5.09 7.47
C SER A 266 -8.48 6.26 6.80
N THR A 267 -7.90 6.00 5.63
CA THR A 267 -7.32 7.03 4.78
C THR A 267 -8.40 7.98 4.28
N PRO A 268 -8.27 9.32 4.44
CA PRO A 268 -9.23 10.28 3.91
C PRO A 268 -9.28 10.26 2.38
N ALA A 269 -10.43 10.60 1.82
CA ALA A 269 -10.58 10.85 0.39
C ALA A 269 -10.79 12.34 0.13
N ILE A 270 -10.15 12.88 -0.92
CA ILE A 270 -10.33 14.27 -1.35
C ILE A 270 -10.91 14.26 -2.76
N SER A 271 -12.09 14.85 -2.93
CA SER A 271 -12.79 14.93 -4.20
C SER A 271 -13.74 16.12 -4.25
N GLY A 272 -13.83 16.80 -5.40
CA GLY A 272 -14.78 17.90 -5.62
C GLY A 272 -14.65 19.07 -4.62
N GLY A 273 -13.44 19.35 -4.13
CA GLY A 273 -13.20 20.40 -3.12
C GLY A 273 -13.58 20.00 -1.71
N MET A 274 -13.94 18.74 -1.47
CA MET A 274 -14.30 18.19 -0.16
C MET A 274 -13.30 17.14 0.29
N MET A 275 -13.09 17.04 1.60
CA MET A 275 -12.40 15.95 2.26
C MET A 275 -13.42 15.06 2.96
N PHE A 276 -13.40 13.77 2.67
CA PHE A 276 -14.23 12.76 3.33
C PHE A 276 -13.38 12.00 4.33
N VAL A 277 -13.79 12.01 5.59
CA VAL A 277 -13.07 11.38 6.71
C VAL A 277 -13.99 10.36 7.36
N ARG A 278 -13.66 9.07 7.23
CA ARG A 278 -14.34 8.00 7.95
C ARG A 278 -13.74 7.86 9.34
N ALA A 279 -14.52 8.14 10.36
CA ALA A 279 -14.20 7.90 11.76
C ALA A 279 -14.87 6.60 12.26
N GLU A 280 -14.72 6.29 13.53
CA GLU A 280 -15.28 5.07 14.14
C GLU A 280 -16.78 4.92 13.90
N ARG A 281 -17.55 5.99 14.10
CA ARG A 281 -19.02 5.98 14.02
C ARG A 281 -19.57 6.79 12.84
N ASP A 282 -18.87 7.83 12.42
CA ASP A 282 -19.37 8.82 11.47
C ASP A 282 -18.49 8.90 10.20
N LEU A 283 -19.11 9.40 9.14
CA LEU A 283 -18.44 9.85 7.93
C LEU A 283 -18.59 11.37 7.83
N PHE A 284 -17.49 12.08 7.98
CA PHE A 284 -17.46 13.54 7.85
C PHE A 284 -17.19 13.93 6.40
N ALA A 285 -17.92 14.91 5.89
CA ALA A 285 -17.66 15.59 4.64
C ALA A 285 -17.31 17.05 4.96
N ILE A 286 -16.05 17.43 4.74
CA ILE A 286 -15.49 18.72 5.13
C ILE A 286 -15.13 19.47 3.85
N GLY A 287 -15.69 20.64 3.65
CA GLY A 287 -15.45 21.51 2.50
C GLY A 287 -15.84 22.95 2.81
N ARG A 288 -15.61 23.84 1.86
CA ARG A 288 -16.06 25.24 1.92
C ARG A 288 -17.44 25.40 1.28
#